data_c2a86e33ecbff692e09e98e4b7e9026c
#
_entry.id   c2a86e33ecbff692e09e98e4b7e9026c
#
_cell.length_a   1.000
_cell.length_b   1.000
_cell.length_c   1.000
_cell.angle_alpha   90.00
_cell.angle_beta   90.00
_cell.angle_gamma   90.00
#
_symmetry.space_group_name_H-M   'P 1'
#
loop_
_entity.id
_entity.type
_entity.pdbx_description
1 polymer ?
#
loop_
_entity_poly.entity_id
_entity_poly.type
_entity_poly.pdbx_seq_one_letter_code
_entity_poly.pdbx_strand_id
1 'polypeptide(L)'
;MNIMRTTRFSFRTFMTEVACVLTMMLFMLHTTYAATVAFSVEVPSTTVVVGDTVEIKVSINAADQALSSYSYNITYDSTLLKAVSGGTVESEGTVSYSQANVKPGDAMTATFTFTAIASGTASIETSAVEVISDTEESIDMTPSYNSVTISDKSAAASTEAASSTVSDTGPEAEPATPLALIDS
;
A
#
# COMPACT_ATOMS: atom_id res chain seq x y z
N MET A 1 37.04 -76.02 -5.85
CA MET A 1 36.56 -75.76 -7.23
C MET A 1 35.68 -74.55 -7.15
N ASN A 2 36.27 -73.32 -7.42
CA ASN A 2 35.61 -72.04 -7.27
C ASN A 2 35.02 -71.64 -8.62
N ILE A 3 33.70 -71.62 -8.68
CA ILE A 3 33.00 -71.20 -9.90
C ILE A 3 32.83 -69.64 -9.81
N MET A 4 33.71 -68.92 -10.52
CA MET A 4 33.53 -67.49 -10.78
C MET A 4 32.28 -67.30 -11.65
N ARG A 5 31.19 -66.84 -11.06
CA ARG A 5 30.04 -66.31 -11.80
C ARG A 5 30.42 -64.96 -12.36
N THR A 6 30.78 -64.91 -13.61
CA THR A 6 30.95 -63.65 -14.34
C THR A 6 29.55 -63.06 -14.61
N THR A 7 29.16 -62.07 -13.84
CA THR A 7 27.93 -61.31 -14.07
C THR A 7 28.15 -60.48 -15.37
N ARG A 8 27.60 -60.93 -16.49
CA ARG A 8 27.56 -60.11 -17.71
C ARG A 8 26.61 -58.94 -17.45
N PHE A 9 27.19 -57.82 -17.07
CA PHE A 9 26.46 -56.56 -16.95
C PHE A 9 25.97 -56.14 -18.34
N SER A 10 24.66 -56.22 -18.57
CA SER A 10 24.11 -55.83 -19.89
C SER A 10 24.19 -54.31 -20.01
N PHE A 11 24.99 -53.82 -20.95
CA PHE A 11 25.15 -52.40 -21.25
C PHE A 11 23.77 -51.68 -21.49
N ARG A 12 22.81 -52.45 -22.03
CA ARG A 12 21.44 -51.97 -22.20
C ARG A 12 20.72 -51.64 -20.89
N THR A 13 20.88 -52.49 -19.87
CA THR A 13 20.27 -52.29 -18.53
C THR A 13 20.90 -51.08 -17.85
N PHE A 14 22.21 -50.93 -17.96
CA PHE A 14 22.94 -49.78 -17.38
C PHE A 14 22.50 -48.45 -18.04
N MET A 15 22.35 -48.43 -19.37
CA MET A 15 21.89 -47.22 -20.08
C MET A 15 20.44 -46.85 -19.73
N THR A 16 19.59 -47.83 -19.43
CA THR A 16 18.18 -47.58 -19.04
C THR A 16 18.12 -47.00 -17.65
N GLU A 17 18.95 -47.53 -16.70
CA GLU A 17 19.01 -46.99 -15.35
C GLU A 17 19.58 -45.56 -15.31
N VAL A 18 20.64 -45.28 -16.05
CA VAL A 18 21.25 -43.98 -16.16
C VAL A 18 20.25 -42.94 -16.78
N ALA A 19 19.52 -43.34 -17.81
CA ALA A 19 18.51 -42.52 -18.44
C ALA A 19 17.34 -42.20 -17.47
N CYS A 20 16.92 -43.20 -16.68
CA CYS A 20 15.86 -43.03 -15.69
C CYS A 20 16.27 -42.08 -14.55
N VAL A 21 17.51 -42.21 -14.06
CA VAL A 21 18.07 -41.32 -13.02
C VAL A 21 18.24 -39.90 -13.56
N LEU A 22 18.70 -39.75 -14.80
CA LEU A 22 18.85 -38.44 -15.45
C LEU A 22 17.51 -37.74 -15.65
N THR A 23 16.48 -38.51 -16.07
CA THR A 23 15.11 -37.98 -16.24
C THR A 23 14.51 -37.58 -14.88
N MET A 24 14.74 -38.39 -13.84
CA MET A 24 14.27 -38.08 -12.49
C MET A 24 15.00 -36.88 -11.89
N MET A 25 16.30 -36.71 -12.18
CA MET A 25 17.09 -35.56 -11.76
C MET A 25 16.70 -34.28 -12.48
N LEU A 26 16.31 -34.36 -13.78
CA LEU A 26 15.77 -33.22 -14.54
C LEU A 26 14.41 -32.78 -14.01
N PHE A 27 13.60 -33.71 -13.49
CA PHE A 27 12.30 -33.40 -12.88
C PHE A 27 12.42 -32.68 -11.52
N MET A 28 13.54 -32.88 -10.80
CA MET A 28 13.81 -32.22 -9.53
C MET A 28 14.37 -30.80 -9.66
N LEU A 29 14.73 -30.35 -10.88
CA LEU A 29 15.26 -29.01 -11.14
C LEU A 29 14.20 -27.96 -11.45
N HIS A 30 12.92 -28.28 -11.29
CA HIS A 30 11.88 -27.29 -11.30
C HIS A 30 11.88 -26.56 -9.94
N THR A 31 12.79 -25.62 -9.78
CA THR A 31 12.67 -24.63 -8.71
C THR A 31 11.44 -23.78 -9.05
N THR A 32 10.32 -24.09 -8.44
CA THR A 32 9.18 -23.18 -8.40
C THR A 32 9.64 -21.94 -7.63
N TYR A 33 10.01 -20.90 -8.35
CA TYR A 33 10.08 -19.58 -7.74
C TYR A 33 8.66 -19.22 -7.33
N ALA A 34 8.42 -19.18 -6.02
CA ALA A 34 7.18 -18.60 -5.52
C ALA A 34 7.19 -17.12 -5.94
N ALA A 35 6.35 -16.79 -6.89
CA ALA A 35 6.17 -15.42 -7.34
C ALA A 35 5.61 -14.63 -6.16
N THR A 36 6.30 -13.57 -5.78
CA THR A 36 5.82 -12.70 -4.70
C THR A 36 5.20 -11.47 -5.35
N VAL A 37 3.92 -11.31 -5.13
CA VAL A 37 3.17 -10.10 -5.51
C VAL A 37 2.93 -9.28 -4.25
N ALA A 38 3.11 -7.98 -4.31
CA ALA A 38 2.99 -7.10 -3.17
C ALA A 38 2.02 -5.95 -3.45
N PHE A 39 1.24 -5.58 -2.44
CA PHE A 39 0.51 -4.32 -2.44
C PHE A 39 1.42 -3.15 -2.05
N SER A 40 1.14 -2.01 -2.65
CA SER A 40 1.65 -0.71 -2.21
C SER A 40 0.46 0.22 -2.00
N VAL A 41 0.29 0.71 -0.79
CA VAL A 41 -0.74 1.70 -0.44
C VAL A 41 -0.07 3.05 -0.27
N GLU A 42 -0.41 3.99 -1.15
CA GLU A 42 0.04 5.37 -1.09
C GLU A 42 -1.09 6.26 -0.58
N VAL A 43 -0.81 7.06 0.44
CA VAL A 43 -1.70 8.10 0.95
C VAL A 43 -1.00 9.43 0.73
N PRO A 44 -1.37 10.20 -0.31
CA PRO A 44 -0.68 11.44 -0.68
C PRO A 44 -0.67 12.49 0.43
N SER A 45 -1.73 12.52 1.25
CA SER A 45 -1.83 13.40 2.41
C SER A 45 -2.05 12.58 3.68
N THR A 46 -1.03 12.50 4.51
CA THR A 46 -1.08 11.78 5.80
C THR A 46 -1.72 12.59 6.92
N THR A 47 -2.04 13.88 6.68
CA THR A 47 -2.73 14.74 7.62
C THR A 47 -3.84 15.49 6.89
N VAL A 48 -5.06 15.36 7.37
CA VAL A 48 -6.28 15.97 6.82
C VAL A 48 -7.14 16.53 7.94
N VAL A 49 -8.19 17.26 7.59
CA VAL A 49 -9.15 17.85 8.56
C VAL A 49 -10.50 17.15 8.37
N VAL A 50 -11.28 17.07 9.44
CA VAL A 50 -12.66 16.54 9.38
C VAL A 50 -13.47 17.30 8.31
N GLY A 51 -14.06 16.53 7.40
CA GLY A 51 -14.79 17.01 6.23
C GLY A 51 -13.97 16.97 4.93
N ASP A 52 -12.66 16.80 5.02
CA ASP A 52 -11.80 16.71 3.83
C ASP A 52 -11.91 15.34 3.14
N THR A 53 -11.50 15.35 1.90
CA THR A 53 -11.38 14.14 1.09
C THR A 53 -10.00 13.53 1.28
N VAL A 54 -9.96 12.22 1.54
CA VAL A 54 -8.76 11.39 1.61
C VAL A 54 -8.70 10.52 0.37
N GLU A 55 -7.66 10.69 -0.43
CA GLU A 55 -7.40 9.86 -1.60
C GLU A 55 -6.36 8.79 -1.25
N ILE A 56 -6.61 7.55 -1.63
CA ILE A 56 -5.73 6.42 -1.40
C ILE A 56 -5.48 5.75 -2.73
N LYS A 57 -4.22 5.53 -3.08
CA LYS A 57 -3.82 4.77 -4.26
C LYS A 57 -3.32 3.40 -3.82
N VAL A 58 -3.92 2.37 -4.35
CA VAL A 58 -3.47 0.99 -4.17
C VAL A 58 -2.88 0.51 -5.48
N SER A 59 -1.62 0.14 -5.45
CA SER A 59 -0.91 -0.42 -6.60
C SER A 59 -0.50 -1.85 -6.29
N ILE A 60 -0.62 -2.71 -7.30
CA ILE A 60 -0.13 -4.08 -7.24
C ILE A 60 1.20 -4.14 -7.99
N ASN A 61 2.24 -4.59 -7.30
CA ASN A 61 3.53 -4.89 -7.91
C ASN A 61 3.64 -6.40 -8.09
N ALA A 62 3.44 -6.85 -9.30
CA ALA A 62 3.51 -8.26 -9.67
C ALA A 62 4.93 -8.71 -10.05
N ALA A 63 5.93 -7.83 -9.94
CA ALA A 63 7.29 -8.06 -10.43
C ALA A 63 7.27 -8.55 -11.89
N ASP A 64 7.76 -9.78 -12.15
CA ASP A 64 7.81 -10.36 -13.50
C ASP A 64 6.62 -11.30 -13.77
N GLN A 65 5.59 -11.32 -12.89
CA GLN A 65 4.43 -12.18 -13.05
C GLN A 65 3.35 -11.50 -13.89
N ALA A 66 2.86 -12.20 -14.90
CA ALA A 66 1.65 -11.80 -15.59
C ALA A 66 0.43 -12.27 -14.78
N LEU A 67 -0.51 -11.35 -14.55
CA LEU A 67 -1.76 -11.64 -13.86
C LEU A 67 -2.91 -11.69 -14.86
N SER A 68 -3.85 -12.63 -14.66
CA SER A 68 -5.10 -12.70 -15.42
C SER A 68 -6.25 -12.00 -14.70
N SER A 69 -6.26 -12.08 -13.39
CA SER A 69 -7.26 -11.39 -12.54
C SER A 69 -6.75 -11.20 -11.13
N TYR A 70 -7.30 -10.21 -10.43
CA TYR A 70 -7.06 -10.02 -9.01
C TYR A 70 -8.27 -9.39 -8.32
N SER A 71 -8.41 -9.69 -7.04
CA SER A 71 -9.36 -9.05 -6.14
C SER A 71 -8.73 -8.85 -4.77
N TYR A 72 -9.10 -7.76 -4.11
CA TYR A 72 -8.63 -7.43 -2.77
C TYR A 72 -9.65 -6.60 -2.01
N ASN A 73 -9.52 -6.61 -0.70
CA ASN A 73 -10.28 -5.77 0.20
C ASN A 73 -9.40 -4.67 0.79
N ILE A 74 -10.00 -3.51 1.00
CA ILE A 74 -9.45 -2.43 1.82
C ILE A 74 -10.30 -2.37 3.08
N THR A 75 -9.66 -2.62 4.22
CA THR A 75 -10.26 -2.43 5.55
C THR A 75 -9.81 -1.09 6.09
N TYR A 76 -10.76 -0.30 6.61
CA TYR A 76 -10.53 1.03 7.13
C TYR A 76 -11.37 1.28 8.39
N ASP A 77 -10.95 2.26 9.19
CA ASP A 77 -11.74 2.66 10.37
C ASP A 77 -12.97 3.46 9.94
N SER A 78 -14.14 2.82 9.95
CA SER A 78 -15.42 3.41 9.55
C SER A 78 -15.94 4.46 10.54
N THR A 79 -15.39 4.56 11.74
CA THR A 79 -15.72 5.62 12.68
C THR A 79 -15.03 6.94 12.34
N LEU A 80 -13.94 6.89 11.56
CA LEU A 80 -13.12 8.03 11.18
C LEU A 80 -13.20 8.35 9.68
N LEU A 81 -13.45 7.35 8.84
CA LEU A 81 -13.51 7.48 7.39
C LEU A 81 -14.83 6.94 6.84
N LYS A 82 -15.34 7.56 5.79
CA LYS A 82 -16.49 7.09 5.02
C LYS A 82 -16.09 6.89 3.56
N ALA A 83 -16.26 5.70 3.03
CA ALA A 83 -15.98 5.41 1.62
C ALA A 83 -16.94 6.18 0.69
N VAL A 84 -16.38 6.75 -0.38
CA VAL A 84 -17.11 7.54 -1.39
C VAL A 84 -17.04 6.88 -2.76
N SER A 85 -15.85 6.46 -3.19
CA SER A 85 -15.66 5.84 -4.51
C SER A 85 -14.39 4.98 -4.57
N GLY A 86 -14.24 4.23 -5.65
CA GLY A 86 -13.05 3.43 -5.96
C GLY A 86 -13.29 1.92 -5.93
N GLY A 87 -14.34 1.45 -5.27
CA GLY A 87 -14.68 0.04 -5.18
C GLY A 87 -16.12 -0.18 -4.74
N THR A 88 -16.46 -1.41 -4.43
CA THR A 88 -17.76 -1.81 -3.88
C THR A 88 -17.69 -1.87 -2.37
N VAL A 89 -18.58 -1.16 -1.69
CA VAL A 89 -18.69 -1.23 -0.23
C VAL A 89 -19.40 -2.54 0.13
N GLU A 90 -18.66 -3.49 0.68
CA GLU A 90 -19.19 -4.81 1.09
C GLU A 90 -19.87 -4.74 2.46
N SER A 91 -19.27 -3.99 3.36
CA SER A 91 -19.73 -3.74 4.71
C SER A 91 -19.18 -2.44 5.24
N GLU A 92 -19.68 -1.99 6.38
CA GLU A 92 -19.07 -0.86 7.07
C GLU A 92 -17.61 -1.16 7.44
N GLY A 93 -16.70 -0.32 6.97
CA GLY A 93 -15.26 -0.50 7.16
C GLY A 93 -14.56 -1.39 6.14
N THR A 94 -15.24 -1.88 5.09
CA THR A 94 -14.63 -2.71 4.07
C THR A 94 -15.10 -2.33 2.66
N VAL A 95 -14.13 -2.08 1.78
CA VAL A 95 -14.35 -1.85 0.34
C VAL A 95 -13.63 -2.94 -0.43
N SER A 96 -14.32 -3.61 -1.35
CA SER A 96 -13.74 -4.58 -2.28
C SER A 96 -13.43 -3.95 -3.63
N TYR A 97 -12.40 -4.48 -4.27
CA TYR A 97 -12.03 -4.16 -5.64
C TYR A 97 -11.63 -5.43 -6.39
N SER A 98 -12.04 -5.53 -7.64
CA SER A 98 -11.65 -6.65 -8.50
C SER A 98 -11.40 -6.19 -9.92
N GLN A 99 -10.44 -6.82 -10.58
CA GLN A 99 -10.16 -6.64 -12.00
C GLN A 99 -9.92 -8.00 -12.65
N ALA A 100 -10.63 -8.25 -13.74
CA ALA A 100 -10.48 -9.43 -14.57
C ALA A 100 -9.92 -9.04 -15.95
N ASN A 101 -9.40 -10.05 -16.67
CA ASN A 101 -8.82 -9.89 -18.01
C ASN A 101 -7.67 -8.88 -18.03
N VAL A 102 -6.82 -8.92 -17.02
CA VAL A 102 -5.60 -8.13 -16.94
C VAL A 102 -4.65 -8.54 -18.07
N LYS A 103 -4.10 -7.56 -18.77
CA LYS A 103 -3.15 -7.79 -19.86
C LYS A 103 -1.76 -7.33 -19.45
N PRO A 104 -0.70 -7.93 -20.00
CA PRO A 104 0.65 -7.43 -19.80
C PRO A 104 0.75 -5.94 -20.15
N GLY A 105 1.22 -5.13 -19.20
CA GLY A 105 1.33 -3.68 -19.34
C GLY A 105 0.14 -2.88 -18.86
N ASP A 106 -0.96 -3.50 -18.43
CA ASP A 106 -2.06 -2.81 -17.78
C ASP A 106 -1.60 -2.16 -16.46
N ALA A 107 -2.11 -0.96 -16.19
CA ALA A 107 -1.86 -0.31 -14.91
C ALA A 107 -2.63 -1.02 -13.79
N MET A 108 -1.91 -1.63 -12.87
CA MET A 108 -2.48 -2.30 -11.70
C MET A 108 -2.59 -1.32 -10.51
N THR A 109 -3.19 -0.15 -10.76
CA THR A 109 -3.38 0.89 -9.74
C THR A 109 -4.84 1.30 -9.72
N ALA A 110 -5.43 1.30 -8.52
CA ALA A 110 -6.78 1.80 -8.29
C ALA A 110 -6.74 2.94 -7.25
N THR A 111 -7.61 3.92 -7.45
CA THR A 111 -7.75 5.07 -6.55
C THR A 111 -9.07 4.96 -5.80
N PHE A 112 -9.00 5.12 -4.48
CA PHE A 112 -10.14 5.09 -3.58
C PHE A 112 -10.27 6.45 -2.91
N THR A 113 -11.50 6.90 -2.77
CA THR A 113 -11.82 8.19 -2.16
C THR A 113 -12.63 7.97 -0.91
N PHE A 114 -12.22 8.58 0.18
CA PHE A 114 -12.91 8.58 1.46
C PHE A 114 -13.18 10.02 1.92
N THR A 115 -14.14 10.19 2.79
CA THR A 115 -14.35 11.45 3.53
C THR A 115 -13.94 11.24 4.98
N ALA A 116 -13.14 12.13 5.54
CA ALA A 116 -12.84 12.17 6.97
C ALA A 116 -14.07 12.66 7.76
N ILE A 117 -14.60 11.83 8.66
CA ILE A 117 -15.85 12.11 9.37
C ILE A 117 -15.66 12.41 10.86
N ALA A 118 -14.53 12.03 11.43
CA ALA A 118 -14.16 12.35 12.80
C ALA A 118 -12.65 12.48 12.93
N SER A 119 -12.17 13.17 13.97
CA SER A 119 -10.74 13.32 14.26
C SER A 119 -10.17 12.07 14.92
N GLY A 120 -8.92 11.74 14.60
CA GLY A 120 -8.21 10.57 15.08
C GLY A 120 -7.15 10.09 14.10
N THR A 121 -6.62 8.89 14.34
CA THR A 121 -5.71 8.22 13.40
C THR A 121 -6.41 7.01 12.80
N ALA A 122 -6.80 7.11 11.54
CA ALA A 122 -7.44 6.04 10.80
C ALA A 122 -6.39 5.10 10.23
N SER A 123 -6.56 3.80 10.47
CA SER A 123 -5.78 2.74 9.83
C SER A 123 -6.42 2.32 8.50
N ILE A 124 -5.56 1.93 7.57
CA ILE A 124 -5.94 1.42 6.25
C ILE A 124 -5.10 0.18 5.98
N GLU A 125 -5.76 -0.91 5.68
CA GLU A 125 -5.12 -2.20 5.42
C GLU A 125 -5.65 -2.79 4.13
N THR A 126 -4.75 -3.38 3.34
CA THR A 126 -5.13 -4.19 2.16
C THR A 126 -4.95 -5.66 2.46
N SER A 127 -5.89 -6.48 2.01
CA SER A 127 -5.79 -7.93 2.05
C SER A 127 -6.21 -8.52 0.71
N ALA A 128 -5.43 -9.48 0.19
CA ALA A 128 -5.81 -10.21 -1.02
C ALA A 128 -7.01 -11.11 -0.72
N VAL A 129 -7.95 -11.14 -1.66
CA VAL A 129 -9.01 -12.15 -1.70
C VAL A 129 -8.60 -13.23 -2.67
N GLU A 130 -8.18 -12.85 -3.88
CA GLU A 130 -7.75 -13.78 -4.91
C GLU A 130 -6.83 -13.06 -5.90
N VAL A 131 -5.73 -13.70 -6.26
CA VAL A 131 -4.84 -13.25 -7.33
C VAL A 131 -4.50 -14.45 -8.19
N ILE A 132 -4.79 -14.36 -9.47
CA ILE A 132 -4.60 -15.45 -10.44
C ILE A 132 -3.60 -15.02 -11.49
N SER A 133 -2.59 -15.86 -11.71
CA SER A 133 -1.61 -15.70 -12.78
C SER A 133 -2.22 -15.95 -14.16
N ASP A 134 -1.50 -15.64 -15.21
CA ASP A 134 -1.85 -16.00 -16.59
C ASP A 134 -1.81 -17.51 -16.87
N THR A 135 -1.15 -18.28 -15.97
CA THR A 135 -1.13 -19.76 -15.98
C THR A 135 -2.21 -20.38 -15.10
N GLU A 136 -3.18 -19.59 -14.63
CA GLU A 136 -4.31 -20.00 -13.77
C GLU A 136 -3.87 -20.53 -12.39
N GLU A 137 -2.70 -20.11 -11.91
CA GLU A 137 -2.22 -20.41 -10.56
C GLU A 137 -2.60 -19.30 -9.58
N SER A 138 -3.02 -19.67 -8.37
CA SER A 138 -3.25 -18.73 -7.28
C SER A 138 -1.93 -18.24 -6.70
N ILE A 139 -1.80 -16.95 -6.49
CA ILE A 139 -0.60 -16.30 -5.98
C ILE A 139 -0.91 -15.65 -4.63
N ASP A 140 -0.03 -15.89 -3.64
CA ASP A 140 -0.09 -15.21 -2.35
C ASP A 140 0.40 -13.77 -2.47
N MET A 141 -0.31 -12.84 -1.80
CA MET A 141 0.06 -11.43 -1.73
C MET A 141 0.38 -10.99 -0.33
N THR A 142 1.37 -10.13 -0.21
CA THR A 142 1.71 -9.49 1.06
C THR A 142 0.79 -8.29 1.29
N PRO A 143 0.06 -8.23 2.42
CA PRO A 143 -0.77 -7.07 2.78
C PRO A 143 0.09 -5.82 2.97
N SER A 144 -0.52 -4.67 2.79
CA SER A 144 0.11 -3.36 3.06
C SER A 144 -0.74 -2.56 4.03
N TYR A 145 -0.06 -1.80 4.90
CA TYR A 145 -0.67 -0.99 5.94
C TYR A 145 -0.27 0.46 5.78
N ASN A 146 -1.21 1.37 6.03
CA ASN A 146 -0.95 2.80 6.09
C ASN A 146 -1.89 3.46 7.12
N SER A 147 -1.66 4.73 7.43
CA SER A 147 -2.51 5.49 8.34
C SER A 147 -2.64 6.94 7.91
N VAL A 148 -3.77 7.55 8.29
CA VAL A 148 -4.07 8.97 8.08
C VAL A 148 -4.42 9.60 9.41
N THR A 149 -3.78 10.73 9.73
CA THR A 149 -4.12 11.54 10.90
C THR A 149 -5.17 12.57 10.50
N ILE A 150 -6.30 12.56 11.18
CA ILE A 150 -7.42 13.46 10.94
C ILE A 150 -7.52 14.41 12.13
N SER A 151 -7.40 15.71 11.88
CA SER A 151 -7.50 16.77 12.89
C SER A 151 -8.88 17.40 12.87
N ASP A 152 -9.29 17.97 14.00
CA ASP A 152 -10.50 18.79 14.06
C ASP A 152 -10.33 20.07 13.24
N LYS A 153 -11.37 20.46 12.54
CA LYS A 153 -11.39 21.68 11.72
C LYS A 153 -11.09 22.96 12.53
N SER A 154 -11.43 22.95 13.83
CA SER A 154 -11.17 24.09 14.72
C SER A 154 -9.68 24.24 15.07
N ALA A 155 -8.92 23.17 15.16
CA ALA A 155 -7.48 23.21 15.47
C ALA A 155 -6.63 23.77 14.31
N ALA A 156 -7.01 23.51 13.06
CA ALA A 156 -6.30 24.03 11.89
C ALA A 156 -6.42 25.57 11.78
N ALA A 157 -7.60 26.13 12.10
CA ALA A 157 -7.81 27.58 12.08
C ALA A 157 -7.05 28.33 13.20
N SER A 158 -6.81 27.66 14.35
CA SER A 158 -6.06 28.24 15.49
C SER A 158 -4.56 28.36 15.23
N THR A 159 -3.99 27.48 14.41
CA THR A 159 -2.55 27.50 14.11
C THR A 159 -2.17 28.59 13.13
N GLU A 160 -3.08 28.94 12.20
CA GLU A 160 -2.83 30.01 11.23
C GLU A 160 -3.02 31.41 11.86
N ALA A 161 -3.94 31.54 12.87
CA ALA A 161 -4.17 32.81 13.54
C ALA A 161 -3.08 33.19 14.56
N ALA A 162 -2.31 32.22 15.06
CA ALA A 162 -1.25 32.47 16.04
C ALA A 162 0.07 32.99 15.42
N SER A 163 0.21 32.98 14.10
CA SER A 163 1.45 33.42 13.42
C SER A 163 1.42 34.88 12.93
N SER A 164 0.33 35.63 13.14
CA SER A 164 0.20 36.99 12.57
C SER A 164 0.17 38.14 13.59
N THR A 165 0.53 37.92 14.85
CA THR A 165 0.64 39.00 15.83
C THR A 165 2.04 39.06 16.46
N VAL A 166 2.99 39.54 15.68
CA VAL A 166 4.21 40.14 16.26
C VAL A 166 4.54 41.41 15.46
N SER A 167 4.62 42.46 16.24
CA SER A 167 5.32 43.72 16.00
C SER A 167 4.55 44.83 15.30
N ASP A 168 4.16 45.78 16.07
CA ASP A 168 4.72 47.11 15.90
C ASP A 168 4.50 47.91 17.20
N THR A 169 5.54 48.01 18.01
CA THR A 169 5.61 49.02 19.06
C THR A 169 6.78 49.95 18.67
N GLY A 170 6.42 50.94 17.87
CA GLY A 170 7.30 52.07 17.61
C GLY A 170 7.42 52.94 18.88
N PRO A 171 8.59 53.59 19.12
CA PRO A 171 8.82 54.36 20.34
C PRO A 171 8.04 55.68 20.30
N GLU A 172 7.26 55.84 21.38
CA GLU A 172 6.57 57.10 21.73
C GLU A 172 7.55 58.23 21.94
N ALA A 173 7.40 59.30 21.19
CA ALA A 173 8.15 60.53 21.38
C ALA A 173 7.57 61.32 22.55
N GLU A 174 8.45 61.69 23.48
CA GLU A 174 8.28 62.55 24.63
C GLU A 174 7.71 63.90 24.24
N PRO A 175 6.64 64.43 24.93
CA PRO A 175 6.16 65.79 24.68
C PRO A 175 7.03 66.80 25.48
N ALA A 176 7.58 67.72 24.74
CA ALA A 176 8.32 68.87 25.28
C ALA A 176 7.43 69.75 26.15
N THR A 177 7.90 70.07 27.33
CA THR A 177 7.38 71.01 28.31
C THR A 177 7.45 72.47 27.77
N PRO A 178 6.38 73.27 27.80
CA PRO A 178 6.51 74.67 27.53
C PRO A 178 6.92 75.44 28.82
N LEU A 179 7.95 76.18 28.67
CA LEU A 179 8.45 77.15 29.66
C LEU A 179 7.42 78.25 29.95
N ALA A 180 7.15 78.44 31.20
CA ALA A 180 6.42 79.61 31.68
C ALA A 180 7.25 80.89 31.54
N LEU A 181 6.68 81.88 30.96
CA LEU A 181 7.25 83.22 31.00
C LEU A 181 6.43 84.08 31.94
N ILE A 182 7.11 84.54 32.93
CA ILE A 182 6.74 85.59 33.85
C ILE A 182 7.05 86.93 33.17
N ASP A 183 6.17 87.88 33.25
CA ASP A 183 6.60 89.18 33.82
C ASP A 183 5.52 90.27 33.77
N SER A 184 5.48 90.98 34.83
CA SER A 184 5.12 92.38 35.12
C SER A 184 3.68 92.77 35.17
#